data_5293fc3e77b141e2513563ca3f44cc16
#
_entry.id   5293fc3e77b141e2513563ca3f44cc16
#
_cell.length_a   1.000
_cell.length_b   1.000
_cell.length_c   1.000
_cell.angle_alpha   90.00
_cell.angle_beta   90.00
_cell.angle_gamma   90.00
#
_symmetry.space_group_name_H-M   'P 1'
#
loop_
_entity.id
_entity.type
_entity.pdbx_description
1 polymer ?
#
loop_
_entity_poly.entity_id
_entity_poly.type
_entity_poly.pdbx_seq_one_letter_code
_entity_poly.pdbx_strand_id
1 'polypeptide(L)'
;METPLEAAFYCMGIIILVPLPLLFRFLLSLCNQCCFLMTYMRLLLAILQLSLVSFVYAQDAGLERWMMEIDDRVAVSSLSIPGAHDAATGEGLHSLPGFGVTQSLDIKSLWESGVRAFDLRPAVKDTLLYIYHGRLRTTVSFSEALGIICAQLERYPSEFAIVLLREESDSENESERSLWPHLVGKAIQEIGNKAAVFSPDMKVADARGKVLFLTRNAYNGMERGALLAGWNHSKDGNANAQIISSRNGEVARLQVQDYYAPTNAKKRLEKVEAVKHYLLLASKAPEGVWTINFLSGYSTTWLGCTPLATTSGYKRNAAWLHPLVLEGMENGKHPMGIVFMDYAGVDRVDGGLWHWKPFNVYGRELVRTVIESNSVPAE
;
A
#
# COMPACT_ATOMS: atom_id res chain seq x y z
N MET A 1 -24.05 87.85 -10.67
CA MET A 1 -23.77 86.62 -11.47
C MET A 1 -22.28 86.47 -11.58
N GLU A 2 -21.70 85.87 -10.58
CA GLU A 2 -20.28 85.59 -10.56
C GLU A 2 -20.09 84.22 -11.18
N THR A 3 -19.08 84.08 -12.01
CA THR A 3 -18.85 82.90 -12.80
C THR A 3 -18.16 81.81 -12.00
N PRO A 4 -18.36 80.51 -12.30
CA PRO A 4 -17.83 79.38 -11.53
C PRO A 4 -16.31 79.18 -11.58
N LEU A 5 -15.56 80.14 -12.09
CA LEU A 5 -14.10 80.04 -12.25
C LEU A 5 -13.31 80.59 -11.06
N GLU A 6 -13.92 81.38 -10.18
CA GLU A 6 -13.20 81.95 -9.00
C GLU A 6 -13.15 81.06 -7.76
N ALA A 7 -14.00 80.02 -7.68
CA ALA A 7 -13.99 79.07 -6.55
C ALA A 7 -12.89 77.98 -6.66
N ALA A 8 -12.23 77.86 -7.81
CA ALA A 8 -11.20 76.83 -8.03
C ALA A 8 -9.79 77.27 -7.61
N PHE A 9 -9.55 78.52 -7.26
CA PHE A 9 -8.21 79.03 -6.92
C PHE A 9 -7.90 79.12 -5.43
N TYR A 10 -8.86 78.86 -4.55
CA TYR A 10 -8.63 78.92 -3.08
C TYR A 10 -8.29 77.55 -2.42
N CYS A 11 -8.29 76.47 -3.16
CA CYS A 11 -7.90 75.14 -2.62
C CYS A 11 -6.45 74.70 -3.00
N MET A 12 -5.67 75.57 -3.62
CA MET A 12 -4.32 75.28 -4.06
C MET A 12 -3.22 76.01 -3.27
N GLY A 13 -3.39 76.13 -1.95
CA GLY A 13 -2.54 76.95 -1.11
C GLY A 13 -1.93 76.32 0.14
N ILE A 14 -1.97 74.99 0.29
CA ILE A 14 -1.21 74.35 1.38
C ILE A 14 -0.40 73.21 0.78
N ILE A 15 0.63 73.52 0.01
CA ILE A 15 1.78 72.61 -0.18
C ILE A 15 2.57 72.68 1.14
N ILE A 16 2.29 71.75 2.04
CA ILE A 16 3.18 71.50 3.15
C ILE A 16 4.51 71.08 2.55
N LEU A 17 5.47 72.01 2.47
CA LEU A 17 6.85 71.70 2.14
C LEU A 17 7.44 70.83 3.30
N VAL A 18 7.14 69.52 3.25
CA VAL A 18 7.87 68.57 4.07
C VAL A 18 9.33 68.61 3.58
N PRO A 19 10.31 68.99 4.44
CA PRO A 19 11.72 69.04 4.03
C PRO A 19 12.13 67.68 3.44
N LEU A 20 12.68 67.70 2.26
CA LEU A 20 13.13 66.51 1.52
C LEU A 20 13.86 65.47 2.40
N PRO A 21 14.64 65.84 3.42
CA PRO A 21 15.25 64.91 4.37
C PRO A 21 14.24 64.19 5.27
N LEU A 22 13.09 64.80 5.61
CA LEU A 22 12.06 64.18 6.40
C LEU A 22 11.24 63.18 5.62
N LEU A 23 10.93 63.51 4.37
CA LEU A 23 10.27 62.61 3.42
C LEU A 23 11.15 61.41 3.11
N PHE A 24 12.44 61.60 2.94
CA PHE A 24 13.39 60.51 2.72
C PHE A 24 13.53 59.60 3.95
N ARG A 25 13.58 60.15 5.18
CA ARG A 25 13.56 59.38 6.44
C ARG A 25 12.26 58.60 6.61
N PHE A 26 11.13 59.18 6.24
CA PHE A 26 9.84 58.50 6.29
C PHE A 26 9.77 57.33 5.27
N LEU A 27 10.21 57.52 4.06
CA LEU A 27 10.32 56.49 3.02
C LEU A 27 11.29 55.36 3.41
N LEU A 28 12.45 55.69 4.01
CA LEU A 28 13.38 54.72 4.56
C LEU A 28 12.78 53.91 5.72
N SER A 29 12.04 54.57 6.60
CA SER A 29 11.31 53.90 7.69
C SER A 29 10.26 52.91 7.18
N LEU A 30 9.46 53.33 6.17
CA LEU A 30 8.50 52.44 5.50
C LEU A 30 9.19 51.26 4.80
N CYS A 31 10.31 51.52 4.12
CA CYS A 31 11.10 50.49 3.45
C CYS A 31 11.64 49.47 4.48
N ASN A 32 12.19 49.94 5.61
CA ASN A 32 12.66 49.08 6.67
C ASN A 32 11.55 48.25 7.32
N GLN A 33 10.35 48.85 7.52
CA GLN A 33 9.20 48.12 8.04
C GLN A 33 8.71 47.06 7.03
N CYS A 34 8.67 47.37 5.73
CA CYS A 34 8.36 46.40 4.69
C CYS A 34 9.39 45.25 4.63
N CYS A 35 10.69 45.57 4.69
CA CYS A 35 11.73 44.55 4.74
C CYS A 35 11.62 43.66 6.00
N PHE A 36 11.34 44.25 7.15
CA PHE A 36 11.13 43.54 8.40
C PHE A 36 9.90 42.61 8.31
N LEU A 37 8.79 43.12 7.78
CA LEU A 37 7.55 42.34 7.59
C LEU A 37 7.77 41.18 6.60
N MET A 38 8.49 41.40 5.51
CA MET A 38 8.86 40.36 4.54
C MET A 38 9.75 39.27 5.15
N THR A 39 10.71 39.67 6.00
CA THR A 39 11.58 38.74 6.70
C THR A 39 10.80 37.92 7.72
N TYR A 40 9.88 38.55 8.44
CA TYR A 40 9.01 37.90 9.41
C TYR A 40 8.04 36.89 8.74
N MET A 41 7.45 37.26 7.60
CA MET A 41 6.62 36.38 6.77
C MET A 41 7.42 35.16 6.25
N ARG A 42 8.66 35.36 5.81
CA ARG A 42 9.52 34.26 5.38
C ARG A 42 9.86 33.32 6.51
N LEU A 43 10.12 33.85 7.70
CA LEU A 43 10.36 33.05 8.90
C LEU A 43 9.12 32.25 9.31
N LEU A 44 7.94 32.86 9.31
CA LEU A 44 6.68 32.18 9.60
C LEU A 44 6.38 31.06 8.57
N LEU A 45 6.62 31.32 7.29
CA LEU A 45 6.47 30.31 6.23
C LEU A 45 7.46 29.17 6.43
N ALA A 46 8.71 29.45 6.80
CA ALA A 46 9.70 28.42 7.07
C ALA A 46 9.34 27.58 8.32
N ILE A 47 8.84 28.22 9.39
CA ILE A 47 8.33 27.52 10.59
C ILE A 47 7.12 26.66 10.23
N LEU A 48 6.18 27.19 9.43
CA LEU A 48 5.01 26.43 8.98
C LEU A 48 5.41 25.24 8.10
N GLN A 49 6.38 25.41 7.20
CA GLN A 49 6.92 24.33 6.40
C GLN A 49 7.63 23.28 7.26
N LEU A 50 8.45 23.69 8.24
CA LEU A 50 9.11 22.79 9.17
C LEU A 50 8.09 22.05 10.05
N SER A 51 7.03 22.72 10.53
CA SER A 51 5.97 22.07 11.30
C SER A 51 5.14 21.09 10.47
N LEU A 52 4.85 21.41 9.20
CA LEU A 52 4.17 20.50 8.27
C LEU A 52 5.05 19.27 7.96
N VAL A 53 6.34 19.47 7.72
CA VAL A 53 7.30 18.38 7.52
C VAL A 53 7.39 17.52 8.76
N SER A 54 7.52 18.12 9.96
CA SER A 54 7.56 17.38 11.22
C SER A 54 6.26 16.64 11.51
N PHE A 55 5.11 17.20 11.15
CA PHE A 55 3.80 16.56 11.28
C PHE A 55 3.67 15.34 10.37
N VAL A 56 4.11 15.44 9.11
CA VAL A 56 4.13 14.31 8.17
C VAL A 56 5.06 13.20 8.66
N TYR A 57 6.27 13.54 9.13
CA TYR A 57 7.20 12.55 9.71
C TYR A 57 6.66 11.93 11.00
N ALA A 58 5.95 12.69 11.84
CA ALA A 58 5.34 12.15 13.06
C ALA A 58 4.18 11.17 12.77
N GLN A 59 3.46 11.38 11.67
CA GLN A 59 2.40 10.46 11.24
C GLN A 59 2.92 9.12 10.70
N ASP A 60 4.15 9.08 10.15
CA ASP A 60 4.76 7.83 9.68
C ASP A 60 5.61 7.14 10.78
N ALA A 61 5.89 7.83 11.89
CA ALA A 61 6.65 7.26 12.98
C ALA A 61 5.85 6.14 13.67
N GLY A 62 6.41 4.92 13.61
CA GLY A 62 5.85 3.75 14.27
C GLY A 62 5.15 2.74 13.34
N LEU A 63 4.98 3.07 12.04
CA LEU A 63 4.38 2.13 11.08
C LEU A 63 5.23 0.86 10.91
N GLU A 64 6.53 0.95 11.10
CA GLU A 64 7.43 -0.21 11.06
C GLU A 64 7.22 -1.22 12.19
N ARG A 65 6.45 -0.84 13.25
CA ARG A 65 6.19 -1.66 14.45
C ARG A 65 4.77 -1.48 15.00
N TRP A 66 3.80 -1.23 14.14
CA TRP A 66 2.44 -0.92 14.53
C TRP A 66 1.71 -2.05 15.27
N MET A 67 2.11 -3.32 15.06
CA MET A 67 1.52 -4.45 15.77
C MET A 67 1.94 -4.52 17.26
N MET A 68 2.91 -3.70 17.68
CA MET A 68 3.33 -3.64 19.08
C MET A 68 2.16 -3.29 20.03
N GLU A 69 1.21 -2.48 19.54
CA GLU A 69 0.03 -2.06 20.31
C GLU A 69 -1.13 -3.08 20.29
N ILE A 70 -1.02 -4.15 19.50
CA ILE A 70 -2.06 -5.18 19.40
C ILE A 70 -1.93 -6.14 20.59
N ASP A 71 -3.05 -6.44 21.26
CA ASP A 71 -3.09 -7.42 22.36
C ASP A 71 -2.75 -8.82 21.82
N ASP A 72 -1.91 -9.53 22.55
CA ASP A 72 -1.43 -10.88 22.22
C ASP A 72 -2.56 -11.91 22.08
N ARG A 73 -3.70 -11.69 22.72
CA ARG A 73 -4.87 -12.57 22.73
C ARG A 73 -5.78 -12.39 21.52
N VAL A 74 -5.59 -11.34 20.74
CA VAL A 74 -6.39 -11.10 19.53
C VAL A 74 -6.11 -12.20 18.50
N ALA A 75 -7.16 -12.71 17.88
CA ALA A 75 -7.02 -13.67 16.79
C ALA A 75 -6.45 -12.99 15.54
N VAL A 76 -5.48 -13.62 14.88
CA VAL A 76 -4.90 -13.08 13.63
C VAL A 76 -5.97 -12.92 12.56
N SER A 77 -6.98 -13.81 12.53
CA SER A 77 -8.12 -13.73 11.60
C SER A 77 -9.01 -12.49 11.79
N SER A 78 -8.96 -11.86 12.98
CA SER A 78 -9.76 -10.65 13.31
C SER A 78 -9.00 -9.36 13.05
N LEU A 79 -7.78 -9.42 12.53
CA LEU A 79 -6.98 -8.23 12.24
C LEU A 79 -7.26 -7.67 10.86
N SER A 80 -7.01 -6.37 10.74
CA SER A 80 -6.87 -5.66 9.48
C SER A 80 -5.40 -5.55 9.13
N ILE A 81 -4.98 -6.19 8.05
CA ILE A 81 -3.56 -6.32 7.69
C ILE A 81 -3.35 -5.75 6.28
N PRO A 82 -2.60 -4.64 6.15
CA PRO A 82 -2.28 -4.11 4.83
C PRO A 82 -1.30 -5.03 4.11
N GLY A 83 -1.59 -5.28 2.84
CA GLY A 83 -0.83 -6.17 1.97
C GLY A 83 -0.42 -5.52 0.65
N ALA A 84 0.72 -5.94 0.11
CA ALA A 84 1.22 -5.55 -1.20
C ALA A 84 1.00 -6.69 -2.20
N HIS A 85 0.21 -6.43 -3.25
CA HIS A 85 0.03 -7.33 -4.38
C HIS A 85 1.31 -7.35 -5.23
N ASP A 86 1.76 -8.54 -5.67
CA ASP A 86 3.03 -8.71 -6.40
C ASP A 86 4.18 -7.92 -5.75
N ALA A 87 4.37 -8.09 -4.45
CA ALA A 87 5.15 -7.24 -3.57
C ALA A 87 6.60 -7.00 -4.03
N ALA A 88 7.21 -7.97 -4.71
CA ALA A 88 8.59 -7.90 -5.16
C ALA A 88 8.80 -7.08 -6.44
N THR A 89 7.74 -6.57 -7.09
CA THR A 89 7.90 -5.76 -8.32
C THR A 89 8.56 -4.41 -8.05
N GLY A 90 8.54 -3.92 -6.81
CA GLY A 90 9.24 -2.73 -6.37
C GLY A 90 10.76 -2.89 -6.25
N GLU A 91 11.27 -4.12 -6.13
CA GLU A 91 12.71 -4.43 -6.17
C GLU A 91 13.32 -4.19 -7.56
N GLY A 92 12.48 -4.16 -8.59
CA GLY A 92 12.83 -4.03 -9.99
C GLY A 92 12.42 -5.25 -10.82
N LEU A 93 12.20 -5.01 -12.11
CA LEU A 93 11.79 -6.02 -13.07
C LEU A 93 12.75 -6.06 -14.26
N HIS A 94 13.06 -7.28 -14.73
CA HIS A 94 13.73 -7.47 -16.02
C HIS A 94 12.71 -7.26 -17.15
N SER A 95 12.31 -6.00 -17.36
CA SER A 95 11.32 -5.60 -18.35
C SER A 95 11.60 -4.21 -18.91
N LEU A 96 10.83 -3.80 -19.90
CA LEU A 96 10.83 -2.40 -20.34
C LEU A 96 10.32 -1.50 -19.20
N PRO A 97 10.88 -0.29 -19.03
CA PRO A 97 10.49 0.63 -17.97
C PRO A 97 8.97 0.83 -17.88
N GLY A 98 8.41 0.67 -16.69
CA GLY A 98 6.98 0.87 -16.42
C GLY A 98 6.08 -0.30 -16.80
N PHE A 99 6.64 -1.44 -17.26
CA PHE A 99 5.85 -2.62 -17.60
C PHE A 99 5.77 -3.57 -16.38
N GLY A 100 4.55 -4.01 -16.01
CA GLY A 100 4.34 -5.01 -14.96
C GLY A 100 4.60 -4.55 -13.53
N VAL A 101 4.90 -3.27 -13.29
CA VAL A 101 5.18 -2.74 -11.96
C VAL A 101 3.87 -2.49 -11.22
N THR A 102 3.68 -3.16 -10.09
CA THR A 102 2.54 -3.02 -9.17
C THR A 102 2.90 -2.33 -7.87
N GLN A 103 4.19 -2.24 -7.55
CA GLN A 103 4.70 -1.55 -6.37
C GLN A 103 5.81 -0.57 -6.76
N SER A 104 5.91 0.56 -6.05
CA SER A 104 6.99 1.53 -6.21
C SER A 104 8.05 1.41 -5.10
N LEU A 105 7.72 0.76 -4.00
CA LEU A 105 8.58 0.51 -2.86
C LEU A 105 9.11 -0.92 -2.93
N ASP A 106 10.38 -1.10 -2.55
CA ASP A 106 10.97 -2.41 -2.28
C ASP A 106 10.34 -3.07 -1.04
N ILE A 107 10.62 -4.35 -0.79
CA ILE A 107 10.03 -5.12 0.32
C ILE A 107 10.34 -4.46 1.68
N LYS A 108 11.56 -3.93 1.85
CA LYS A 108 11.96 -3.24 3.09
C LYS A 108 11.15 -1.95 3.28
N SER A 109 11.04 -1.13 2.26
CA SER A 109 10.27 0.13 2.30
C SER A 109 8.77 -0.11 2.44
N LEU A 110 8.23 -1.20 1.85
CA LEU A 110 6.86 -1.67 2.10
C LEU A 110 6.64 -2.00 3.57
N TRP A 111 7.59 -2.71 4.21
CA TRP A 111 7.52 -2.97 5.65
C TRP A 111 7.51 -1.67 6.47
N GLU A 112 8.43 -0.75 6.16
CA GLU A 112 8.56 0.55 6.83
C GLU A 112 7.31 1.42 6.65
N SER A 113 6.56 1.24 5.56
CA SER A 113 5.27 1.89 5.33
C SER A 113 4.08 1.24 6.03
N GLY A 114 4.28 0.11 6.75
CA GLY A 114 3.25 -0.58 7.52
C GLY A 114 2.71 -1.86 6.90
N VAL A 115 3.13 -2.24 5.70
CA VAL A 115 2.71 -3.49 5.05
C VAL A 115 3.21 -4.69 5.85
N ARG A 116 2.33 -5.71 6.04
CA ARG A 116 2.65 -6.97 6.72
C ARG A 116 2.19 -8.20 5.96
N ALA A 117 1.51 -8.05 4.83
CA ALA A 117 1.18 -9.15 3.95
C ALA A 117 1.86 -8.95 2.58
N PHE A 118 2.57 -9.95 2.09
CA PHE A 118 3.37 -9.89 0.86
C PHE A 118 2.92 -10.99 -0.10
N ASP A 119 2.34 -10.63 -1.25
CA ASP A 119 2.04 -11.57 -2.33
C ASP A 119 3.34 -11.82 -3.11
N LEU A 120 3.90 -13.02 -2.95
CA LEU A 120 5.14 -13.45 -3.59
C LEU A 120 4.87 -14.64 -4.49
N ARG A 121 5.33 -14.56 -5.73
CA ARG A 121 5.06 -15.55 -6.77
C ARG A 121 6.35 -16.15 -7.31
N PRO A 122 6.98 -17.07 -6.56
CA PRO A 122 8.20 -17.73 -7.02
C PRO A 122 7.95 -18.69 -8.17
N ALA A 123 8.86 -18.69 -9.14
CA ALA A 123 8.96 -19.70 -10.19
C ALA A 123 10.41 -20.19 -10.32
N VAL A 124 10.60 -21.41 -10.80
CA VAL A 124 11.91 -22.01 -10.97
C VAL A 124 12.53 -21.57 -12.27
N LYS A 125 13.79 -21.15 -12.20
CA LYS A 125 14.65 -20.88 -13.34
C LYS A 125 16.09 -21.29 -13.03
N ASP A 126 16.67 -22.13 -13.87
CA ASP A 126 18.03 -22.63 -13.68
C ASP A 126 18.27 -23.20 -12.26
N THR A 127 17.31 -24.00 -11.76
CA THR A 127 17.30 -24.61 -10.41
C THR A 127 17.22 -23.64 -9.22
N LEU A 128 16.95 -22.35 -9.48
CA LEU A 128 16.78 -21.32 -8.45
C LEU A 128 15.34 -20.80 -8.46
N LEU A 129 14.91 -20.27 -7.32
CA LEU A 129 13.62 -19.60 -7.20
C LEU A 129 13.78 -18.09 -7.34
N TYR A 130 13.25 -17.54 -8.43
CA TYR A 130 13.09 -16.10 -8.62
C TYR A 130 11.61 -15.74 -8.48
N ILE A 131 11.35 -14.50 -8.09
CA ILE A 131 9.97 -14.00 -8.04
C ILE A 131 9.61 -13.45 -9.41
N TYR A 132 8.40 -13.75 -9.84
CA TYR A 132 7.87 -13.32 -11.14
C TYR A 132 6.55 -12.57 -10.98
N HIS A 133 6.22 -11.77 -11.99
CA HIS A 133 4.91 -11.26 -12.27
C HIS A 133 4.55 -11.61 -13.72
N GLY A 134 3.76 -12.64 -13.92
CA GLY A 134 3.59 -13.29 -15.21
C GLY A 134 4.93 -13.79 -15.76
N ARG A 135 5.33 -13.31 -16.94
CA ARG A 135 6.62 -13.65 -17.57
C ARG A 135 7.77 -12.72 -17.15
N LEU A 136 7.50 -11.73 -16.32
CA LEU A 136 8.50 -10.74 -15.93
C LEU A 136 9.16 -11.16 -14.63
N ARG A 137 10.47 -11.46 -14.71
CA ARG A 137 11.28 -11.79 -13.55
C ARG A 137 11.63 -10.52 -12.78
N THR A 138 11.54 -10.56 -11.45
CA THR A 138 12.06 -9.51 -10.59
C THR A 138 13.59 -9.64 -10.46
N THR A 139 14.23 -8.60 -9.91
CA THR A 139 15.67 -8.61 -9.62
C THR A 139 16.02 -9.38 -8.35
N VAL A 140 15.03 -9.73 -7.53
CA VAL A 140 15.20 -10.41 -6.24
C VAL A 140 14.79 -11.89 -6.36
N SER A 141 15.54 -12.78 -5.73
CA SER A 141 15.19 -14.19 -5.56
C SER A 141 14.20 -14.37 -4.39
N PHE A 142 13.57 -15.54 -4.31
CA PHE A 142 12.66 -15.85 -3.21
C PHE A 142 13.38 -15.89 -1.84
N SER A 143 14.58 -16.47 -1.79
CA SER A 143 15.38 -16.53 -0.55
C SER A 143 15.83 -15.13 -0.09
N GLU A 144 16.21 -14.24 -1.01
CA GLU A 144 16.55 -12.85 -0.68
C GLU A 144 15.33 -12.10 -0.14
N ALA A 145 14.17 -12.24 -0.76
CA ALA A 145 12.93 -11.63 -0.27
C ALA A 145 12.56 -12.11 1.15
N LEU A 146 12.68 -13.41 1.42
CA LEU A 146 12.50 -13.97 2.77
C LEU A 146 13.54 -13.42 3.75
N GLY A 147 14.81 -13.31 3.32
CA GLY A 147 15.88 -12.72 4.11
C GLY A 147 15.57 -11.26 4.53
N ILE A 148 15.05 -10.45 3.61
CA ILE A 148 14.64 -9.06 3.91
C ILE A 148 13.52 -9.05 4.96
N ILE A 149 12.47 -9.86 4.79
CA ILE A 149 11.35 -9.94 5.74
C ILE A 149 11.85 -10.44 7.11
N CYS A 150 12.68 -11.48 7.15
CA CYS A 150 13.25 -12.00 8.38
C CYS A 150 14.12 -11.00 9.14
N ALA A 151 14.89 -10.17 8.42
CA ALA A 151 15.67 -9.09 9.02
C ALA A 151 14.78 -8.03 9.67
N GLN A 152 13.61 -7.71 9.09
CA GLN A 152 12.66 -6.82 9.73
C GLN A 152 12.03 -7.44 11.00
N LEU A 153 11.71 -8.72 10.97
CA LEU A 153 11.21 -9.44 12.15
C LEU A 153 12.24 -9.54 13.28
N GLU A 154 13.52 -9.61 12.97
CA GLU A 154 14.60 -9.53 13.96
C GLU A 154 14.68 -8.15 14.61
N ARG A 155 14.51 -7.11 13.80
CA ARG A 155 14.55 -5.72 14.26
C ARG A 155 13.29 -5.35 15.06
N TYR A 156 12.14 -5.90 14.68
CA TYR A 156 10.83 -5.61 15.27
C TYR A 156 10.11 -6.90 15.68
N PRO A 157 10.51 -7.54 16.79
CA PRO A 157 9.99 -8.84 17.20
C PRO A 157 8.53 -8.83 17.66
N SER A 158 7.94 -7.66 17.85
CA SER A 158 6.50 -7.51 18.08
C SER A 158 5.66 -7.79 16.85
N GLU A 159 6.26 -7.70 15.68
CA GLU A 159 5.58 -7.84 14.40
C GLU A 159 5.53 -9.31 13.95
N PHE A 160 4.66 -9.58 12.98
CA PHE A 160 4.68 -10.78 12.16
C PHE A 160 4.43 -10.42 10.69
N ALA A 161 4.72 -11.33 9.80
CA ALA A 161 4.42 -11.17 8.39
C ALA A 161 3.55 -12.33 7.87
N ILE A 162 2.72 -12.03 6.87
CA ILE A 162 2.02 -13.04 6.07
C ILE A 162 2.66 -13.03 4.68
N VAL A 163 3.06 -14.19 4.20
CA VAL A 163 3.49 -14.39 2.81
C VAL A 163 2.45 -15.24 2.10
N LEU A 164 1.73 -14.60 1.17
CA LEU A 164 0.85 -15.29 0.26
C LEU A 164 1.67 -15.84 -0.90
N LEU A 165 1.68 -17.17 -1.05
CA LEU A 165 2.45 -17.86 -2.06
C LEU A 165 1.57 -18.38 -3.20
N ARG A 166 2.05 -18.18 -4.40
CA ARG A 166 1.52 -18.80 -5.61
C ARG A 166 2.69 -19.14 -6.54
N GLU A 167 2.67 -20.32 -7.14
CA GLU A 167 3.57 -20.63 -8.26
C GLU A 167 3.19 -19.73 -9.45
N GLU A 168 4.15 -19.02 -10.04
CA GLU A 168 3.94 -18.30 -11.28
C GLU A 168 4.21 -19.27 -12.45
N SER A 169 3.13 -19.67 -13.13
CA SER A 169 3.10 -20.82 -14.03
C SER A 169 3.70 -20.60 -15.43
N ASP A 170 4.25 -19.43 -15.71
CA ASP A 170 4.76 -19.10 -17.05
C ASP A 170 6.15 -19.70 -17.39
N SER A 171 6.69 -20.57 -16.54
CA SER A 171 7.82 -21.42 -16.88
C SER A 171 7.36 -22.45 -17.95
N GLU A 172 7.93 -22.36 -19.14
CA GLU A 172 7.63 -23.28 -20.25
C GLU A 172 8.21 -24.70 -20.02
N ASN A 173 9.05 -24.85 -18.99
CA ASN A 173 9.78 -26.07 -18.71
C ASN A 173 9.13 -26.87 -17.57
N GLU A 174 8.42 -27.94 -17.90
CA GLU A 174 7.76 -28.85 -16.96
C GLU A 174 8.74 -29.44 -15.93
N SER A 175 9.99 -29.75 -16.34
CA SER A 175 11.00 -30.30 -15.45
C SER A 175 11.46 -29.27 -14.40
N GLU A 176 11.54 -27.99 -14.74
CA GLU A 176 11.82 -26.92 -13.77
C GLU A 176 10.65 -26.74 -12.80
N ARG A 177 9.41 -26.71 -13.32
CA ARG A 177 8.20 -26.60 -12.48
C ARG A 177 8.10 -27.72 -11.44
N SER A 178 8.47 -28.93 -11.81
CA SER A 178 8.46 -30.08 -10.88
C SER A 178 9.37 -29.92 -9.66
N LEU A 179 10.38 -29.04 -9.72
CA LEU A 179 11.27 -28.72 -8.61
C LEU A 179 10.68 -27.71 -7.63
N TRP A 180 9.64 -26.95 -8.03
CA TRP A 180 9.09 -25.86 -7.24
C TRP A 180 8.70 -26.27 -5.81
N PRO A 181 7.95 -27.39 -5.58
CA PRO A 181 7.57 -27.79 -4.23
C PRO A 181 8.77 -28.07 -3.32
N HIS A 182 9.82 -28.65 -3.86
CA HIS A 182 11.04 -28.95 -3.13
C HIS A 182 11.82 -27.68 -2.78
N LEU A 183 12.03 -26.80 -3.75
CA LEU A 183 12.83 -25.59 -3.58
C LEU A 183 12.15 -24.58 -2.64
N VAL A 184 10.84 -24.41 -2.75
CA VAL A 184 10.07 -23.56 -1.83
C VAL A 184 10.12 -24.14 -0.42
N GLY A 185 9.88 -25.44 -0.26
CA GLY A 185 9.97 -26.10 1.04
C GLY A 185 11.32 -25.92 1.68
N LYS A 186 12.40 -26.08 0.92
CA LYS A 186 13.78 -25.85 1.37
C LYS A 186 14.00 -24.41 1.83
N ALA A 187 13.60 -23.41 1.05
CA ALA A 187 13.76 -22.01 1.40
C ALA A 187 12.99 -21.64 2.69
N ILE A 188 11.78 -22.19 2.88
CA ILE A 188 11.00 -21.99 4.12
C ILE A 188 11.65 -22.72 5.31
N GLN A 189 12.23 -23.90 5.09
CA GLN A 189 12.96 -24.63 6.13
C GLN A 189 14.22 -23.87 6.59
N GLU A 190 14.91 -23.19 5.67
CA GLU A 190 16.12 -22.41 5.96
C GLU A 190 15.89 -21.25 6.92
N ILE A 191 14.71 -20.63 6.94
CA ILE A 191 14.36 -19.59 7.93
C ILE A 191 13.99 -20.16 9.31
N GLY A 192 13.93 -21.49 9.44
CA GLY A 192 13.82 -22.21 10.72
C GLY A 192 12.58 -21.83 11.55
N ASN A 193 12.82 -21.41 12.80
CA ASN A 193 11.75 -21.08 13.74
C ASN A 193 10.96 -19.80 13.38
N LYS A 194 11.43 -19.01 12.41
CA LYS A 194 10.70 -17.85 11.89
C LYS A 194 9.51 -18.25 11.01
N ALA A 195 9.46 -19.49 10.48
CA ALA A 195 8.28 -19.98 9.78
C ALA A 195 7.22 -20.43 10.79
N ALA A 196 6.04 -19.79 10.76
CA ALA A 196 4.93 -20.08 11.67
C ALA A 196 4.26 -21.42 11.33
N VAL A 197 3.74 -22.10 12.37
CA VAL A 197 2.79 -23.18 12.22
C VAL A 197 1.40 -22.59 12.25
N PHE A 198 0.59 -22.84 11.22
CA PHE A 198 -0.76 -22.34 11.15
C PHE A 198 -1.70 -23.11 12.10
N SER A 199 -2.57 -22.37 12.80
CA SER A 199 -3.76 -22.87 13.49
C SER A 199 -4.95 -21.99 13.13
N PRO A 200 -6.18 -22.54 12.97
CA PRO A 200 -7.37 -21.75 12.69
C PRO A 200 -7.66 -20.64 13.72
N ASP A 201 -7.32 -20.87 14.96
CA ASP A 201 -7.49 -19.99 16.12
C ASP A 201 -6.23 -19.23 16.54
N MET A 202 -5.21 -19.21 15.65
CA MET A 202 -3.92 -18.56 15.87
C MET A 202 -4.09 -17.15 16.43
N LYS A 203 -3.40 -16.86 17.54
CA LYS A 203 -3.36 -15.55 18.18
C LYS A 203 -2.14 -14.76 17.74
N VAL A 204 -2.17 -13.46 17.97
CA VAL A 204 -1.04 -12.54 17.72
C VAL A 204 0.22 -13.04 18.42
N ALA A 205 0.12 -13.50 19.67
CA ALA A 205 1.24 -14.09 20.42
C ALA A 205 1.93 -15.25 19.69
N ASP A 206 1.17 -16.10 19.00
CA ASP A 206 1.70 -17.25 18.25
C ASP A 206 2.46 -16.83 16.99
N ALA A 207 2.05 -15.69 16.39
CA ALA A 207 2.56 -15.18 15.14
C ALA A 207 3.78 -14.25 15.29
N ARG A 208 3.93 -13.56 16.45
CA ARG A 208 5.01 -12.59 16.66
C ARG A 208 6.39 -13.14 16.34
N GLY A 209 7.19 -12.35 15.64
CA GLY A 209 8.53 -12.70 15.18
C GLY A 209 8.58 -13.73 14.06
N LYS A 210 7.43 -14.08 13.46
CA LYS A 210 7.33 -15.16 12.46
C LYS A 210 6.69 -14.74 11.15
N VAL A 211 6.93 -15.54 10.12
CA VAL A 211 6.28 -15.47 8.82
C VAL A 211 5.23 -16.57 8.73
N LEU A 212 3.98 -16.21 8.52
CA LEU A 212 2.90 -17.12 8.21
C LEU A 212 2.78 -17.30 6.70
N PHE A 213 3.01 -18.52 6.21
CA PHE A 213 2.86 -18.85 4.80
C PHE A 213 1.45 -19.34 4.50
N LEU A 214 0.74 -18.63 3.65
CA LEU A 214 -0.53 -19.04 3.07
C LEU A 214 -0.28 -19.31 1.58
N THR A 215 -0.47 -20.54 1.12
CA THR A 215 -0.07 -20.94 -0.23
C THR A 215 -1.24 -21.46 -1.05
N ARG A 216 -1.24 -21.13 -2.35
CA ARG A 216 -2.18 -21.69 -3.35
C ARG A 216 -1.67 -22.99 -3.97
N ASN A 217 -0.38 -23.31 -3.78
CA ASN A 217 0.29 -24.50 -4.31
C ASN A 217 0.97 -25.25 -3.18
N ALA A 218 0.79 -26.56 -3.11
CA ALA A 218 1.46 -27.39 -2.11
C ALA A 218 2.97 -27.41 -2.33
N TYR A 219 3.75 -27.41 -1.23
CA TYR A 219 5.20 -27.57 -1.24
C TYR A 219 5.65 -28.61 -0.22
N ASN A 220 6.88 -29.09 -0.32
CA ASN A 220 7.43 -30.10 0.59
C ASN A 220 7.69 -29.49 1.97
N GLY A 221 7.34 -30.20 3.04
CA GLY A 221 7.53 -29.70 4.40
C GLY A 221 6.51 -28.64 4.83
N MET A 222 5.28 -28.79 4.38
CA MET A 222 4.18 -27.86 4.66
C MET A 222 3.69 -27.84 6.10
N GLU A 223 4.32 -28.52 7.05
CA GLU A 223 4.01 -28.41 8.50
C GLU A 223 4.15 -26.98 9.03
N ARG A 224 4.80 -26.10 8.27
CA ARG A 224 4.91 -24.67 8.52
C ARG A 224 4.22 -23.90 7.39
N GLY A 225 2.96 -23.57 7.57
CA GLY A 225 2.10 -22.89 6.62
C GLY A 225 0.77 -23.58 6.43
N ALA A 226 -0.04 -23.09 5.49
CA ALA A 226 -1.36 -23.62 5.21
C ALA A 226 -1.71 -23.50 3.72
N LEU A 227 -2.48 -24.46 3.22
CA LEU A 227 -2.96 -24.52 1.85
C LEU A 227 -4.30 -23.78 1.71
N LEU A 228 -4.40 -22.91 0.72
CA LEU A 228 -5.63 -22.21 0.34
C LEU A 228 -6.38 -23.05 -0.70
N ALA A 229 -7.60 -23.45 -0.38
CA ALA A 229 -8.47 -24.21 -1.27
C ALA A 229 -9.72 -23.41 -1.66
N GLY A 230 -10.28 -23.68 -2.83
CA GLY A 230 -11.51 -23.04 -3.29
C GLY A 230 -11.34 -21.60 -3.79
N TRP A 231 -10.12 -21.19 -4.15
CA TRP A 231 -9.86 -19.87 -4.70
C TRP A 231 -10.49 -19.70 -6.08
N ASN A 232 -11.15 -18.56 -6.32
CA ASN A 232 -11.61 -18.20 -7.64
C ASN A 232 -11.42 -16.70 -7.91
N HIS A 233 -11.60 -16.29 -9.17
CA HIS A 233 -11.40 -14.93 -9.66
C HIS A 233 -12.71 -14.26 -10.12
N SER A 234 -13.85 -14.75 -9.64
CA SER A 234 -15.14 -14.14 -9.98
C SER A 234 -15.34 -12.80 -9.27
N LYS A 235 -16.24 -11.97 -9.80
CA LYS A 235 -16.64 -10.71 -9.15
C LYS A 235 -17.32 -10.95 -7.79
N ASP A 236 -17.97 -12.10 -7.63
CA ASP A 236 -18.68 -12.48 -6.42
C ASP A 236 -17.71 -13.10 -5.37
N GLY A 237 -16.45 -13.34 -5.75
CA GLY A 237 -15.46 -13.98 -4.90
C GLY A 237 -15.83 -15.39 -4.49
N ASN A 238 -15.28 -15.87 -3.37
CA ASN A 238 -15.66 -17.13 -2.74
C ASN A 238 -15.69 -17.01 -1.22
N ALA A 239 -16.88 -16.90 -0.65
CA ALA A 239 -17.06 -16.83 0.81
C ALA A 239 -16.98 -18.20 1.51
N ASN A 240 -16.78 -19.29 0.76
CA ASN A 240 -16.69 -20.66 1.27
C ASN A 240 -15.35 -21.33 0.95
N ALA A 241 -14.32 -20.54 0.57
CA ALA A 241 -12.96 -21.03 0.47
C ALA A 241 -12.42 -21.45 1.86
N GLN A 242 -11.31 -22.13 1.88
CA GLN A 242 -10.76 -22.73 3.09
C GLN A 242 -9.25 -22.51 3.19
N ILE A 243 -8.77 -22.36 4.42
CA ILE A 243 -7.35 -22.47 4.78
C ILE A 243 -7.19 -23.81 5.50
N ILE A 244 -6.36 -24.67 4.95
CA ILE A 244 -6.15 -26.02 5.45
C ILE A 244 -4.77 -26.07 6.10
N SER A 245 -4.71 -26.30 7.42
CA SER A 245 -3.48 -26.54 8.14
C SER A 245 -2.77 -27.77 7.58
N SER A 246 -1.53 -27.60 7.17
CA SER A 246 -0.74 -28.70 6.62
C SER A 246 -0.21 -29.65 7.69
N ARG A 247 -0.22 -29.22 8.95
CA ARG A 247 0.25 -30.04 10.07
C ARG A 247 -0.79 -31.05 10.57
N ASN A 248 -2.02 -30.58 10.80
CA ASN A 248 -3.05 -31.35 11.50
C ASN A 248 -4.31 -31.58 10.64
N GLY A 249 -4.39 -31.02 9.43
CA GLY A 249 -5.59 -31.06 8.60
C GLY A 249 -6.75 -30.20 9.13
N GLU A 250 -6.51 -29.37 10.14
CA GLU A 250 -7.49 -28.43 10.65
C GLU A 250 -7.85 -27.40 9.59
N VAL A 251 -9.10 -26.96 9.57
CA VAL A 251 -9.64 -26.10 8.53
C VAL A 251 -10.17 -24.82 9.13
N ALA A 252 -9.68 -23.67 8.62
CA ALA A 252 -10.29 -22.37 8.82
C ALA A 252 -11.15 -22.00 7.61
N ARG A 253 -12.24 -21.29 7.85
CA ARG A 253 -13.05 -20.70 6.79
C ARG A 253 -12.33 -19.50 6.19
N LEU A 254 -12.33 -19.40 4.85
CA LEU A 254 -11.75 -18.26 4.10
C LEU A 254 -12.84 -17.59 3.27
N GLN A 255 -12.86 -16.27 3.33
CA GLN A 255 -13.60 -15.40 2.42
C GLN A 255 -12.59 -14.71 1.51
N VAL A 256 -12.61 -14.97 0.20
CA VAL A 256 -11.62 -14.40 -0.73
C VAL A 256 -12.30 -13.69 -1.89
N GLN A 257 -11.84 -12.47 -2.18
CA GLN A 257 -12.15 -11.71 -3.38
C GLN A 257 -10.85 -11.41 -4.13
N ASP A 258 -10.76 -11.90 -5.36
CA ASP A 258 -9.63 -11.69 -6.28
C ASP A 258 -10.13 -11.46 -7.71
N TYR A 259 -11.05 -10.50 -7.89
CA TYR A 259 -11.53 -10.10 -9.22
C TYR A 259 -10.53 -9.12 -9.84
N TYR A 260 -9.53 -9.65 -10.57
CA TYR A 260 -8.34 -8.89 -10.98
C TYR A 260 -8.43 -8.22 -12.35
N ALA A 261 -9.40 -8.58 -13.23
CA ALA A 261 -9.46 -8.11 -14.61
C ALA A 261 -10.71 -7.28 -14.95
N PRO A 262 -10.91 -6.09 -14.34
CA PRO A 262 -12.06 -5.21 -14.64
C PRO A 262 -11.81 -4.44 -15.96
N THR A 263 -12.01 -5.09 -17.10
CA THR A 263 -11.61 -4.63 -18.45
C THR A 263 -12.43 -3.48 -19.04
N ASN A 264 -13.57 -3.10 -18.44
CA ASN A 264 -14.38 -1.98 -18.90
C ASN A 264 -15.02 -1.21 -17.73
N ALA A 265 -15.69 -0.10 -18.00
CA ALA A 265 -16.27 0.76 -16.97
C ALA A 265 -17.26 0.02 -16.06
N LYS A 266 -18.15 -0.83 -16.61
CA LYS A 266 -19.11 -1.62 -15.84
C LYS A 266 -18.37 -2.58 -14.90
N LYS A 267 -17.41 -3.35 -15.41
CA LYS A 267 -16.61 -4.31 -14.62
C LYS A 267 -15.78 -3.62 -13.54
N ARG A 268 -15.36 -2.38 -13.77
CA ARG A 268 -14.68 -1.60 -12.73
C ARG A 268 -15.60 -1.25 -11.57
N LEU A 269 -16.85 -0.86 -11.84
CA LEU A 269 -17.86 -0.67 -10.79
C LEU A 269 -18.16 -1.98 -10.05
N GLU A 270 -18.32 -3.10 -10.78
CA GLU A 270 -18.46 -4.43 -10.18
C GLU A 270 -17.27 -4.77 -9.25
N LYS A 271 -16.04 -4.36 -9.61
CA LYS A 271 -14.85 -4.52 -8.73
C LYS A 271 -14.98 -3.72 -7.45
N VAL A 272 -15.42 -2.45 -7.51
CA VAL A 272 -15.64 -1.63 -6.31
C VAL A 272 -16.65 -2.30 -5.38
N GLU A 273 -17.79 -2.72 -5.93
CA GLU A 273 -18.84 -3.38 -5.16
C GLU A 273 -18.34 -4.71 -4.54
N ALA A 274 -17.58 -5.50 -5.29
CA ALA A 274 -16.97 -6.72 -4.77
C ALA A 274 -16.01 -6.43 -3.59
N VAL A 275 -15.15 -5.43 -3.72
CA VAL A 275 -14.24 -5.02 -2.63
C VAL A 275 -15.02 -4.57 -1.41
N LYS A 276 -16.01 -3.67 -1.57
CA LYS A 276 -16.84 -3.17 -0.46
C LYS A 276 -17.63 -4.29 0.21
N HIS A 277 -18.15 -5.22 -0.57
CA HIS A 277 -18.86 -6.39 -0.05
C HIS A 277 -17.97 -7.25 0.86
N TYR A 278 -16.72 -7.50 0.45
CA TYR A 278 -15.79 -8.30 1.24
C TYR A 278 -15.23 -7.56 2.46
N LEU A 279 -15.12 -6.23 2.42
CA LEU A 279 -14.87 -5.42 3.63
C LEU A 279 -16.03 -5.57 4.63
N LEU A 280 -17.27 -5.54 4.15
CA LEU A 280 -18.45 -5.76 4.99
C LEU A 280 -18.52 -7.20 5.54
N LEU A 281 -18.11 -8.20 4.77
CA LEU A 281 -18.02 -9.59 5.26
C LEU A 281 -16.95 -9.71 6.35
N ALA A 282 -15.79 -9.08 6.18
CA ALA A 282 -14.72 -9.08 7.17
C ALA A 282 -15.17 -8.43 8.49
N SER A 283 -15.87 -7.28 8.41
CA SER A 283 -16.34 -6.55 9.60
C SER A 283 -17.35 -7.33 10.46
N LYS A 284 -18.00 -8.33 9.87
CA LYS A 284 -19.00 -9.19 10.54
C LYS A 284 -18.51 -10.62 10.74
N ALA A 285 -17.27 -10.90 10.35
CA ALA A 285 -16.72 -12.25 10.45
C ALA A 285 -16.50 -12.63 11.92
N PRO A 286 -16.94 -13.81 12.35
CA PRO A 286 -16.58 -14.32 13.66
C PRO A 286 -15.08 -14.67 13.70
N GLU A 287 -14.52 -14.78 14.91
CA GLU A 287 -13.15 -15.26 15.10
C GLU A 287 -12.95 -16.63 14.41
N GLY A 288 -11.79 -16.83 13.79
CA GLY A 288 -11.47 -18.01 13.01
C GLY A 288 -11.94 -17.98 11.56
N VAL A 289 -12.66 -16.95 11.13
CA VAL A 289 -12.99 -16.70 9.72
C VAL A 289 -12.03 -15.68 9.15
N TRP A 290 -11.25 -16.09 8.16
CA TRP A 290 -10.26 -15.25 7.50
C TRP A 290 -10.86 -14.55 6.28
N THR A 291 -10.41 -13.32 6.02
CA THR A 291 -10.80 -12.61 4.80
C THR A 291 -9.56 -12.14 4.06
N ILE A 292 -9.51 -12.41 2.75
CA ILE A 292 -8.49 -11.89 1.83
C ILE A 292 -9.20 -11.09 0.74
N ASN A 293 -8.84 -9.82 0.59
CA ASN A 293 -9.50 -8.90 -0.31
C ASN A 293 -8.47 -8.15 -1.17
N PHE A 294 -8.52 -8.35 -2.49
CA PHE A 294 -7.61 -7.69 -3.43
C PHE A 294 -8.23 -6.41 -3.98
N LEU A 295 -7.59 -5.28 -3.72
CA LEU A 295 -7.86 -4.01 -4.38
C LEU A 295 -7.11 -3.90 -5.71
N SER A 296 -6.11 -4.76 -5.91
CA SER A 296 -5.35 -4.82 -7.15
C SER A 296 -6.22 -5.19 -8.36
N GLY A 297 -5.79 -4.75 -9.52
CA GLY A 297 -6.42 -5.09 -10.78
C GLY A 297 -5.78 -4.36 -11.94
N TYR A 298 -6.04 -4.84 -13.14
CA TYR A 298 -5.57 -4.16 -14.33
C TYR A 298 -6.71 -3.97 -15.34
N SER A 299 -6.63 -2.92 -16.13
CA SER A 299 -7.50 -2.72 -17.28
C SER A 299 -6.69 -2.80 -18.56
N THR A 300 -7.12 -3.65 -19.48
CA THR A 300 -6.55 -3.74 -20.81
C THR A 300 -7.25 -2.79 -21.77
N THR A 301 -6.55 -2.42 -22.84
CA THR A 301 -7.17 -1.74 -23.98
C THR A 301 -8.02 -2.71 -24.79
N TRP A 302 -8.73 -2.18 -25.81
CA TRP A 302 -9.49 -3.00 -26.74
C TRP A 302 -8.67 -4.08 -27.47
N LEU A 303 -7.33 -3.95 -27.53
CA LEU A 303 -6.42 -4.96 -28.07
C LEU A 303 -6.00 -6.04 -27.06
N GLY A 304 -6.54 -6.02 -25.83
CA GLY A 304 -6.18 -6.98 -24.79
C GLY A 304 -4.80 -6.75 -24.15
N CYS A 305 -4.08 -5.69 -24.51
CA CYS A 305 -2.82 -5.29 -23.93
C CYS A 305 -2.85 -3.82 -23.45
N THR A 306 -2.09 -3.52 -22.42
CA THR A 306 -1.90 -2.13 -22.01
C THR A 306 -0.88 -1.48 -22.94
N PRO A 307 -1.23 -0.43 -23.70
CA PRO A 307 -0.26 0.21 -24.55
C PRO A 307 0.91 0.76 -23.74
N LEU A 308 2.13 0.54 -24.20
CA LEU A 308 3.35 1.12 -23.64
C LEU A 308 3.21 2.63 -23.41
N ALA A 309 2.50 3.31 -24.34
CA ALA A 309 2.27 4.74 -24.33
C ALA A 309 1.30 5.25 -23.24
N THR A 310 0.50 4.41 -22.59
CA THR A 310 -0.57 4.86 -21.67
C THR A 310 -0.34 4.52 -20.22
N THR A 311 0.86 4.08 -19.85
CA THR A 311 1.19 3.58 -18.51
C THR A 311 0.48 2.26 -18.14
N SER A 312 1.00 1.55 -17.15
CA SER A 312 0.42 0.28 -16.73
C SER A 312 -1.04 0.46 -16.32
N GLY A 313 -1.88 -0.47 -16.65
CA GLY A 313 -3.27 -0.50 -16.20
C GLY A 313 -3.38 -0.49 -14.68
N TYR A 314 -2.36 -0.95 -13.96
CA TYR A 314 -2.27 -0.98 -12.50
C TYR A 314 -2.33 0.43 -11.89
N LYS A 315 -1.51 1.39 -12.36
CA LYS A 315 -1.53 2.79 -11.88
C LYS A 315 -2.90 3.44 -12.05
N ARG A 316 -3.51 3.23 -13.23
CA ARG A 316 -4.83 3.76 -13.53
C ARG A 316 -5.91 3.12 -12.69
N ASN A 317 -5.83 1.80 -12.48
CA ASN A 317 -6.78 1.08 -11.65
C ASN A 317 -6.67 1.52 -10.20
N ALA A 318 -5.46 1.60 -9.64
CA ALA A 318 -5.23 2.09 -8.28
C ALA A 318 -5.75 3.52 -8.10
N ALA A 319 -5.39 4.45 -8.99
CA ALA A 319 -5.83 5.84 -8.93
C ALA A 319 -7.36 6.02 -9.04
N TRP A 320 -8.05 5.06 -9.62
CA TRP A 320 -9.50 5.11 -9.74
C TRP A 320 -10.20 4.36 -8.60
N LEU A 321 -9.70 3.17 -8.21
CA LEU A 321 -10.35 2.29 -7.23
C LEU A 321 -10.12 2.74 -5.79
N HIS A 322 -8.88 3.09 -5.45
CA HIS A 322 -8.48 3.33 -4.07
C HIS A 322 -9.30 4.47 -3.40
N PRO A 323 -9.53 5.64 -4.02
CA PRO A 323 -10.35 6.69 -3.39
C PRO A 323 -11.80 6.25 -3.16
N LEU A 324 -12.38 5.44 -4.08
CA LEU A 324 -13.75 4.93 -3.92
C LEU A 324 -13.87 3.90 -2.79
N VAL A 325 -12.79 3.18 -2.50
CA VAL A 325 -12.73 2.24 -1.38
C VAL A 325 -12.52 2.99 -0.07
N LEU A 326 -11.62 3.97 -0.04
CA LEU A 326 -11.40 4.85 1.12
C LEU A 326 -12.69 5.52 1.58
N GLU A 327 -13.43 6.13 0.67
CA GLU A 327 -14.75 6.74 0.96
C GLU A 327 -15.70 5.74 1.65
N GLY A 328 -15.64 4.46 1.28
CA GLY A 328 -16.41 3.39 1.93
C GLY A 328 -15.88 2.96 3.30
N MET A 329 -14.58 3.19 3.59
CA MET A 329 -13.94 2.84 4.85
C MET A 329 -14.12 3.90 5.94
N GLU A 330 -14.34 5.16 5.59
CA GLU A 330 -14.48 6.29 6.53
C GLU A 330 -15.65 6.14 7.52
N ASN A 331 -16.64 5.31 7.19
CA ASN A 331 -17.87 5.16 7.99
C ASN A 331 -17.78 4.14 9.14
N GLY A 332 -16.62 3.56 9.42
CA GLY A 332 -16.49 2.67 10.56
C GLY A 332 -15.11 2.01 10.68
N LYS A 333 -14.58 2.02 11.89
CA LYS A 333 -13.37 1.27 12.25
C LYS A 333 -13.79 -0.16 12.55
N HIS A 334 -13.70 -1.05 11.56
CA HIS A 334 -14.04 -2.46 11.68
C HIS A 334 -12.93 -3.35 11.13
N PRO A 335 -12.79 -4.59 11.58
CA PRO A 335 -11.86 -5.54 10.96
C PRO A 335 -12.07 -5.63 9.45
N MET A 336 -10.98 -5.60 8.70
CA MET A 336 -10.99 -5.60 7.23
C MET A 336 -10.38 -6.88 6.64
N GLY A 337 -9.74 -7.72 7.48
CA GLY A 337 -8.97 -8.85 7.00
C GLY A 337 -7.67 -8.44 6.32
N ILE A 338 -7.14 -9.28 5.46
CA ILE A 338 -5.92 -9.01 4.70
C ILE A 338 -6.31 -8.27 3.42
N VAL A 339 -5.84 -7.03 3.27
CA VAL A 339 -6.19 -6.14 2.15
C VAL A 339 -4.98 -5.94 1.25
N PHE A 340 -4.93 -6.66 0.13
CA PHE A 340 -3.86 -6.52 -0.87
C PHE A 340 -4.13 -5.38 -1.83
N MET A 341 -3.14 -4.51 -2.05
CA MET A 341 -3.25 -3.34 -2.92
C MET A 341 -2.03 -3.16 -3.82
N ASP A 342 -2.23 -2.48 -4.94
CA ASP A 342 -1.15 -1.96 -5.77
C ASP A 342 -0.63 -0.64 -5.19
N TYR A 343 0.65 -0.34 -5.37
CA TYR A 343 1.31 0.89 -4.90
C TYR A 343 1.10 1.17 -3.41
N ALA A 344 1.13 0.12 -2.57
CA ALA A 344 1.05 0.25 -1.12
C ALA A 344 2.13 1.21 -0.60
N GLY A 345 1.78 2.03 0.40
CA GLY A 345 2.71 2.94 1.07
C GLY A 345 3.06 4.21 0.30
N VAL A 346 2.51 4.46 -0.90
CA VAL A 346 2.72 5.70 -1.66
C VAL A 346 1.39 6.30 -2.13
N ASP A 347 1.31 7.64 -2.17
CA ASP A 347 0.09 8.33 -2.62
C ASP A 347 0.18 8.80 -4.05
N ARG A 348 1.39 8.91 -4.62
CA ARG A 348 1.62 9.37 -5.98
C ARG A 348 2.67 8.53 -6.67
N VAL A 349 2.44 8.22 -7.95
CA VAL A 349 3.38 7.51 -8.82
C VAL A 349 3.50 8.23 -10.16
N ASP A 350 4.71 8.19 -10.73
CA ASP A 350 4.96 8.84 -12.03
C ASP A 350 4.12 8.24 -13.13
N GLY A 351 3.68 9.10 -14.06
CA GLY A 351 2.89 8.71 -15.20
C GLY A 351 3.64 7.82 -16.20
N GLY A 352 4.97 7.92 -16.26
CA GLY A 352 5.83 7.23 -17.22
C GLY A 352 6.06 8.05 -18.50
N LEU A 353 6.71 7.43 -19.49
CA LEU A 353 7.23 8.10 -20.69
C LEU A 353 6.22 8.94 -21.51
N TRP A 354 4.93 8.60 -21.42
CA TRP A 354 3.88 9.20 -22.26
C TRP A 354 2.74 9.84 -21.46
N HIS A 355 2.86 9.86 -20.13
CA HIS A 355 1.87 10.49 -19.27
C HIS A 355 2.54 11.47 -18.31
N TRP A 356 2.54 12.73 -18.67
CA TRP A 356 3.25 13.82 -17.97
C TRP A 356 2.76 14.11 -16.55
N LYS A 357 1.54 13.66 -16.21
CA LYS A 357 0.97 13.88 -14.89
C LYS A 357 1.13 12.62 -14.04
N PRO A 358 1.52 12.75 -12.76
CA PRO A 358 1.52 11.62 -11.85
C PRO A 358 0.10 11.13 -11.60
N PHE A 359 -0.02 9.84 -11.21
CA PHE A 359 -1.25 9.27 -10.70
C PHE A 359 -1.29 9.42 -9.18
N ASN A 360 -2.43 9.88 -8.63
CA ASN A 360 -2.71 9.80 -7.20
C ASN A 360 -3.28 8.41 -6.92
N VAL A 361 -2.52 7.59 -6.20
CA VAL A 361 -2.86 6.18 -5.95
C VAL A 361 -3.31 5.91 -4.51
N TYR A 362 -3.16 6.88 -3.60
CA TYR A 362 -3.65 6.83 -2.21
C TYR A 362 -3.23 5.57 -1.42
N GLY A 363 -2.12 4.95 -1.78
CA GLY A 363 -1.69 3.69 -1.17
C GLY A 363 -1.17 3.84 0.25
N ARG A 364 -0.58 5.00 0.60
CA ARG A 364 -0.17 5.31 1.97
C ARG A 364 -1.40 5.53 2.86
N GLU A 365 -2.37 6.28 2.37
CA GLU A 365 -3.62 6.55 3.08
C GLU A 365 -4.39 5.24 3.34
N LEU A 366 -4.47 4.34 2.34
CA LEU A 366 -5.07 3.01 2.50
C LEU A 366 -4.36 2.16 3.56
N VAL A 367 -3.03 2.11 3.52
CA VAL A 367 -2.26 1.35 4.53
C VAL A 367 -2.58 1.86 5.93
N ARG A 368 -2.59 3.18 6.13
CA ARG A 368 -2.94 3.78 7.43
C ARG A 368 -4.37 3.46 7.86
N THR A 369 -5.33 3.64 6.97
CA THR A 369 -6.75 3.34 7.25
C THR A 369 -6.94 1.89 7.68
N VAL A 370 -6.26 0.95 7.01
CA VAL A 370 -6.29 -0.48 7.37
C VAL A 370 -5.65 -0.70 8.75
N ILE A 371 -4.51 -0.08 9.05
CA ILE A 371 -3.85 -0.20 10.37
C ILE A 371 -4.73 0.38 11.48
N GLU A 372 -5.24 1.59 11.28
CA GLU A 372 -6.04 2.31 12.26
C GLU A 372 -7.36 1.61 12.60
N SER A 373 -7.88 0.78 11.70
CA SER A 373 -9.09 -0.02 11.98
C SER A 373 -8.90 -1.09 13.06
N ASN A 374 -7.66 -1.45 13.41
CA ASN A 374 -7.35 -2.33 14.53
C ASN A 374 -7.46 -1.65 15.90
N SER A 375 -7.60 -0.33 15.95
CA SER A 375 -7.60 0.45 17.21
C SER A 375 -8.96 0.50 17.89
N VAL A 376 -9.95 -0.22 17.38
CA VAL A 376 -11.30 -0.29 17.99
C VAL A 376 -11.32 -1.43 18.97
N PRO A 377 -11.70 -1.20 20.27
CA PRO A 377 -12.00 -2.29 21.18
C PRO A 377 -13.11 -3.16 20.57
N ALA A 378 -12.93 -4.46 20.55
CA ALA A 378 -14.02 -5.38 20.26
C ALA A 378 -15.09 -5.15 21.36
N GLU A 379 -16.30 -4.70 20.95
CA GLU A 379 -17.44 -4.59 21.83
C GLU A 379 -17.91 -5.98 22.34
#